data_21164a99f7c961af33008ff8d63a4743
#
_entry.id   21164a99f7c961af33008ff8d63a4743
#
_cell.length_a   1.000
_cell.length_b   1.000
_cell.length_c   1.000
_cell.angle_alpha   90.00
_cell.angle_beta   90.00
_cell.angle_gamma   90.00
#
_symmetry.space_group_name_H-M   'P 1'
#
loop_
_entity.id
_entity.type
_entity.pdbx_description
1 polymer ?
#
loop_
_entity_poly.entity_id
_entity_poly.type
_entity_poly.pdbx_seq_one_letter_code
_entity_poly.pdbx_strand_id
1 'polypeptide(L)'
;MTXTSGGVLVIDKXEGMTSAAVVSRARVXLGEKRVGHTGTLDPFATGVLPICFGRATAAAHYMLHWNKRYLCDISLGMSTDTMDCTGETIERTPEMAWRRFISDNGGIQRDLEVVTRSFVGERIQQVPIFSAVKVDGERLYRYAREGRDVNLPEREITVYEAIYRGLSIDEEMGFPVVSVEFLVSSGTYIRVLAEEFGRALGCFAHARSLRRLAAGPLVIEQSVALDDLFDAFNALDRDPIRLRRRLAEDGTVRSLASMFAGWRSIVFDREDALDLAYGRKVPVDRGRLLSSPRKCASNEEDGLLTFLCEDRLVAFGFVEGRYYRVKRVFLEPADLKTFKGSSC
;
A
#
# COMPACT_ATOMS: atom_id res chain seq x y z
N MET A 1 3.71 -10.55 -29.54
CA MET A 1 3.86 -9.99 -28.16
C MET A 1 2.53 -9.39 -27.76
N THR A 2 1.87 -10.03 -26.82
CA THR A 2 0.61 -9.52 -26.28
C THR A 2 0.88 -8.36 -25.30
N UNK A 3 0.40 -7.23 -25.49
CA UNK A 3 0.50 -6.26 -24.66
C UNK A 3 0.17 -6.75 -23.49
N THR A 4 0.68 -6.34 -22.70
CA THR A 4 0.36 -6.76 -21.35
C THR A 4 -1.14 -6.53 -21.08
N SER A 5 -1.86 -7.56 -20.91
CA SER A 5 -3.29 -7.55 -20.57
C SER A 5 -3.56 -6.97 -19.18
N GLY A 6 -2.52 -6.68 -18.42
CA GLY A 6 -2.58 -6.04 -17.10
C GLY A 6 -1.31 -6.25 -16.32
N GLY A 7 -1.14 -5.44 -15.29
CA GLY A 7 0.03 -5.49 -14.41
C GLY A 7 -0.08 -4.53 -13.25
N VAL A 8 1.01 -4.41 -12.52
CA VAL A 8 1.12 -3.49 -11.39
C VAL A 8 2.23 -2.49 -11.67
N LEU A 9 1.88 -1.22 -11.60
CA LEU A 9 2.80 -0.09 -11.72
C LEU A 9 2.92 0.56 -10.35
N VAL A 10 4.13 0.89 -9.93
CA VAL A 10 4.34 1.57 -8.64
C VAL A 10 4.60 3.05 -8.91
N ILE A 11 3.70 3.92 -8.46
CA ILE A 11 3.85 5.37 -8.60
C ILE A 11 4.39 5.95 -7.30
N ASP A 12 5.41 6.81 -7.39
CA ASP A 12 5.80 7.71 -6.30
C ASP A 12 4.84 8.90 -6.33
N LYS A 13 3.87 8.86 -5.44
CA LYS A 13 2.84 9.91 -5.42
C LYS A 13 3.37 11.21 -4.82
N UNK A 14 3.27 12.20 -5.43
CA UNK A 14 3.65 13.43 -5.00
C UNK A 14 2.73 13.94 -4.01
N GLU A 15 3.04 15.02 -3.36
CA GLU A 15 2.23 15.73 -2.39
C GLU A 15 1.13 16.53 -3.09
N GLY A 16 0.06 16.78 -2.39
CA GLY A 16 -1.08 17.57 -2.88
C GLY A 16 -2.05 16.82 -3.80
N MET A 17 -1.66 15.65 -4.29
CA MET A 17 -2.49 14.88 -5.22
C MET A 17 -3.27 13.77 -4.49
N THR A 18 -4.55 13.59 -4.82
CA THR A 18 -5.32 12.46 -4.29
C THR A 18 -4.95 11.17 -5.03
N SER A 19 -5.09 10.02 -4.35
CA SER A 19 -4.88 8.71 -4.99
C SER A 19 -5.81 8.52 -6.20
N ALA A 20 -7.03 9.05 -6.16
CA ALA A 20 -7.96 9.01 -7.29
C ALA A 20 -7.47 9.81 -8.50
N ALA A 21 -6.83 10.97 -8.26
CA ALA A 21 -6.24 11.78 -9.32
C ALA A 21 -5.09 11.03 -10.00
N VAL A 22 -4.26 10.33 -9.23
CA VAL A 22 -3.18 9.49 -9.78
C VAL A 22 -3.76 8.37 -10.66
N VAL A 23 -4.81 7.70 -10.20
CA VAL A 23 -5.50 6.65 -10.98
C VAL A 23 -6.03 7.24 -12.30
N SER A 24 -6.64 8.43 -12.26
CA SER A 24 -7.18 9.07 -13.47
C SER A 24 -6.08 9.39 -14.48
N ARG A 25 -4.94 9.88 -14.02
CA ARG A 25 -3.79 10.14 -14.89
C ARG A 25 -3.19 8.84 -15.44
N ALA A 26 -3.06 7.81 -14.61
CA ALA A 26 -2.56 6.50 -15.02
C ALA A 26 -3.48 5.88 -16.10
N ARG A 27 -4.80 6.07 -16.02
CA ARG A 27 -5.73 5.63 -17.06
C ARG A 27 -5.38 6.18 -18.44
N VAL A 28 -5.09 7.44 -18.49
CA VAL A 28 -4.68 8.09 -19.74
C VAL A 28 -3.38 7.50 -20.26
N UNK A 29 -2.44 7.45 -19.36
CA UNK A 29 -1.27 6.99 -19.64
C UNK A 29 -1.22 5.65 -20.06
N LEU A 30 -1.95 4.83 -19.57
CA LEU A 30 -1.98 3.39 -19.94
C LEU A 30 -3.04 3.03 -21.01
N GLY A 31 -3.93 3.93 -21.36
CA GLY A 31 -5.01 3.63 -22.31
C GLY A 31 -5.91 2.48 -21.84
N GLU A 32 -6.18 2.41 -20.52
CA GLU A 32 -6.89 1.29 -19.91
C GLU A 32 -8.02 1.79 -19.01
N LYS A 33 -9.22 1.26 -19.22
CA LYS A 33 -10.40 1.65 -18.42
C LYS A 33 -10.35 1.09 -16.99
N ARG A 34 -9.88 -0.16 -16.87
CA ARG A 34 -9.77 -0.83 -15.56
C ARG A 34 -8.43 -0.47 -14.93
N VAL A 35 -8.43 0.56 -14.08
CA VAL A 35 -7.26 1.01 -13.31
C VAL A 35 -7.72 1.33 -11.90
N GLY A 36 -6.98 0.88 -10.90
CA GLY A 36 -7.26 1.16 -9.50
C GLY A 36 -6.00 1.07 -8.65
N HIS A 37 -6.03 1.69 -7.48
CA HIS A 37 -4.91 1.62 -6.52
C HIS A 37 -5.16 0.58 -5.43
N THR A 38 -4.11 0.16 -4.73
CA THR A 38 -4.17 -0.84 -3.66
C THR A 38 -3.88 -0.22 -2.29
N GLY A 39 -4.59 0.84 -1.97
CA GLY A 39 -4.49 1.51 -0.67
C GLY A 39 -4.28 3.00 -0.82
N THR A 40 -5.27 3.75 -0.34
CA THR A 40 -5.28 5.21 -0.40
C THR A 40 -4.07 5.81 0.34
N LEU A 41 -3.50 6.86 -0.23
CA LEU A 41 -2.64 7.81 0.46
C LEU A 41 -3.40 9.13 0.57
N ASP A 42 -3.30 9.78 1.71
CA ASP A 42 -3.85 11.11 1.94
C ASP A 42 -3.19 12.12 0.98
N PRO A 43 -3.85 13.24 0.66
CA PRO A 43 -3.25 14.22 -0.26
C PRO A 43 -1.88 14.74 0.16
N PHE A 44 -1.67 15.03 1.45
CA PHE A 44 -0.36 15.50 1.95
C PHE A 44 0.71 14.42 1.93
N ALA A 45 0.32 13.13 1.96
CA ALA A 45 1.25 12.01 2.00
C ALA A 45 1.87 11.74 0.63
N THR A 46 3.09 11.22 0.62
CA THR A 46 3.85 10.87 -0.59
C THR A 46 4.24 9.39 -0.60
N GLY A 47 4.86 8.95 -1.70
CA GLY A 47 5.51 7.64 -1.76
C GLY A 47 4.72 6.57 -2.48
N VAL A 48 5.00 5.34 -2.15
CA VAL A 48 4.56 4.11 -2.86
C VAL A 48 3.04 4.05 -2.99
N LEU A 49 2.53 4.18 -4.21
CA LEU A 49 1.12 3.98 -4.53
C LEU A 49 1.03 2.93 -5.66
N PRO A 50 0.75 1.66 -5.32
CA PRO A 50 0.62 0.64 -6.37
C PRO A 50 -0.67 0.84 -7.16
N ILE A 51 -0.54 0.82 -8.48
CA ILE A 51 -1.62 0.97 -9.45
C ILE A 51 -1.76 -0.35 -10.21
N CYS A 52 -2.88 -1.02 -10.02
CA CYS A 52 -3.25 -2.19 -10.81
C CYS A 52 -4.00 -1.72 -12.05
N PHE A 53 -3.69 -2.31 -13.21
CA PHE A 53 -4.42 -2.02 -14.43
C PHE A 53 -4.77 -3.31 -15.20
N GLY A 54 -5.79 -3.21 -16.03
CA GLY A 54 -6.29 -4.36 -16.79
C GLY A 54 -6.76 -5.48 -15.86
N ARG A 55 -6.36 -6.69 -16.15
CA ARG A 55 -6.77 -7.88 -15.36
C ARG A 55 -6.18 -7.88 -13.94
N ALA A 56 -5.06 -7.20 -13.73
CA ALA A 56 -4.46 -7.14 -12.39
C ALA A 56 -5.36 -6.44 -11.37
N THR A 57 -6.32 -5.63 -11.80
CA THR A 57 -7.30 -5.01 -10.90
C THR A 57 -8.09 -6.05 -10.09
N ALA A 58 -8.25 -7.26 -10.59
CA ALA A 58 -8.91 -8.35 -9.87
C ALA A 58 -8.14 -8.81 -8.63
N ALA A 59 -6.82 -8.53 -8.58
CA ALA A 59 -5.98 -8.88 -7.42
C ALA A 59 -5.84 -7.72 -6.43
N ALA A 60 -6.32 -6.53 -6.76
CA ALA A 60 -6.14 -5.34 -5.91
C ALA A 60 -6.65 -5.55 -4.48
N HIS A 61 -7.76 -6.28 -4.31
CA HIS A 61 -8.32 -6.56 -2.98
C HIS A 61 -7.32 -7.28 -2.07
N TYR A 62 -6.59 -8.27 -2.60
CA TYR A 62 -5.59 -9.01 -1.83
C TYR A 62 -4.40 -8.12 -1.45
N MET A 63 -4.00 -7.22 -2.34
CA MET A 63 -2.89 -6.29 -2.10
C MET A 63 -3.24 -5.21 -1.06
N LEU A 64 -4.53 -4.90 -0.88
CA LEU A 64 -4.99 -3.94 0.14
C LEU A 64 -4.58 -4.38 1.55
N HIS A 65 -4.54 -5.69 1.80
CA HIS A 65 -4.26 -6.26 3.13
C HIS A 65 -2.77 -6.34 3.46
N TRP A 66 -1.88 -6.04 2.52
CA TRP A 66 -0.44 -6.02 2.77
C TRP A 66 -0.05 -5.01 3.86
N ASN A 67 0.97 -5.32 4.62
CA ASN A 67 1.59 -4.39 5.56
C ASN A 67 2.21 -3.22 4.80
N LYS A 68 2.31 -2.07 5.47
CA LYS A 68 2.86 -0.85 4.88
C LYS A 68 3.97 -0.31 5.78
N ARG A 69 5.00 0.23 5.14
CA ARG A 69 6.09 0.91 5.84
C ARG A 69 6.02 2.40 5.53
N TYR A 70 6.09 3.20 6.57
CA TYR A 70 5.99 4.67 6.46
C TYR A 70 7.12 5.34 7.21
N LEU A 71 7.59 6.47 6.68
CA LEU A 71 8.35 7.46 7.43
C LEU A 71 7.41 8.62 7.72
N CYS A 72 7.27 8.98 9.00
CA CYS A 72 6.42 10.08 9.44
C CYS A 72 7.27 11.10 10.20
N ASP A 73 7.19 12.35 9.81
CA ASP A 73 7.70 13.47 10.61
C ASP A 73 6.55 13.97 11.47
N ILE A 74 6.75 13.92 12.77
CA ILE A 74 5.74 14.28 13.80
C ILE A 74 6.14 15.64 14.38
N SER A 75 5.33 16.68 14.13
CA SER A 75 5.54 18.00 14.71
C SER A 75 4.95 18.01 16.13
N LEU A 76 5.78 18.34 17.11
CA LEU A 76 5.37 18.44 18.52
C LEU A 76 5.02 19.90 18.84
N GLY A 77 3.96 20.11 19.61
CA GLY A 77 3.58 21.44 20.09
C GLY A 77 2.17 21.87 19.74
N MET A 78 1.54 21.25 18.73
CA MET A 78 0.14 21.57 18.42
C MET A 78 -0.57 20.39 17.77
N SER A 79 -1.90 20.32 17.94
CA SER A 79 -2.76 19.36 17.25
C SER A 79 -3.60 20.08 16.19
N THR A 80 -4.03 19.32 15.18
CA THR A 80 -4.92 19.82 14.12
C THR A 80 -6.16 18.92 14.02
N ASP A 81 -7.24 19.45 13.47
CA ASP A 81 -8.49 18.73 13.31
C ASP A 81 -8.38 17.51 12.37
N THR A 82 -7.44 17.53 11.40
CA THR A 82 -7.17 16.41 10.52
C THR A 82 -6.07 15.47 11.05
N MET A 83 -5.39 15.85 12.14
CA MET A 83 -4.21 15.17 12.70
C MET A 83 -2.99 15.22 11.76
N ASP A 84 -3.03 16.11 10.75
CA ASP A 84 -1.91 16.33 9.80
C ASP A 84 -1.73 17.82 9.54
N CYS A 85 -0.71 18.17 8.77
CA CYS A 85 -0.31 19.56 8.50
C CYS A 85 -1.34 20.36 7.68
N THR A 86 -2.36 19.72 7.12
CA THR A 86 -3.37 20.42 6.28
C THR A 86 -4.57 20.91 7.09
N GLY A 87 -4.68 20.49 8.34
CA GLY A 87 -5.81 20.85 9.20
C GLY A 87 -5.64 22.19 9.91
N GLU A 88 -6.73 22.65 10.50
CA GLU A 88 -6.72 23.85 11.35
C GLU A 88 -6.21 23.48 12.76
N THR A 89 -5.40 24.34 13.34
CA THR A 89 -4.91 24.13 14.72
C THR A 89 -6.08 24.17 15.71
N ILE A 90 -6.21 23.13 16.52
CA ILE A 90 -7.23 23.04 17.56
C ILE A 90 -6.67 23.24 18.98
N GLU A 91 -5.45 22.80 19.23
CA GLU A 91 -4.82 22.95 20.55
C GLU A 91 -3.32 23.18 20.41
N ARG A 92 -2.76 23.91 21.38
CA ARG A 92 -1.31 24.17 21.46
C ARG A 92 -0.77 23.78 22.83
N THR A 93 0.39 23.17 22.84
CA THR A 93 1.16 22.88 24.06
C THR A 93 1.90 24.17 24.48
N PRO A 94 1.88 24.53 25.78
CA PRO A 94 2.68 25.66 26.25
C PRO A 94 4.16 25.48 25.87
N GLU A 95 4.79 26.58 25.45
CA GLU A 95 6.15 26.57 24.92
C GLU A 95 7.16 25.90 25.86
N MET A 96 7.05 26.14 27.17
CA MET A 96 7.94 25.53 28.16
C MET A 96 7.90 24.00 28.14
N ALA A 97 6.76 23.40 27.79
CA ALA A 97 6.62 21.94 27.81
C ALA A 97 7.30 21.26 26.61
N TRP A 98 7.36 21.94 25.44
CA TRP A 98 8.05 21.35 24.28
C TRP A 98 9.48 21.87 24.08
N ARG A 99 9.86 23.02 24.67
CA ARG A 99 11.23 23.55 24.61
C ARG A 99 12.26 22.56 25.17
N ARG A 100 11.86 21.71 26.11
CA ARG A 100 12.74 20.67 26.66
C ARG A 100 13.30 19.75 25.58
N PHE A 101 12.54 19.51 24.50
CA PHE A 101 12.99 18.66 23.39
C PHE A 101 14.09 19.30 22.55
N ILE A 102 14.32 20.61 22.71
CA ILE A 102 15.33 21.38 21.97
C ILE A 102 16.57 21.61 22.84
N SER A 103 16.39 21.80 24.14
CA SER A 103 17.41 22.31 25.04
C SER A 103 18.22 21.24 25.79
N ASP A 104 17.84 19.97 25.69
CA ASP A 104 18.47 18.90 26.46
C ASP A 104 19.69 18.30 25.72
N ASN A 105 20.78 18.12 26.47
CA ASN A 105 22.06 17.61 25.98
C ASN A 105 22.10 16.07 25.85
N GLY A 106 21.06 15.45 25.23
CA GLY A 106 21.06 14.05 24.85
C GLY A 106 20.21 13.10 25.68
N GLY A 107 19.64 13.54 26.82
CA GLY A 107 18.69 12.71 27.60
C GLY A 107 17.40 12.49 26.83
N ILE A 108 16.94 13.49 26.13
CA ILE A 108 15.68 13.45 25.37
C ILE A 108 15.70 12.42 24.26
N GLN A 109 16.84 12.18 23.61
CA GLN A 109 16.92 11.17 22.55
C GLN A 109 16.53 9.79 23.09
N ARG A 110 17.04 9.44 24.28
CA ARG A 110 16.71 8.17 24.91
C ARG A 110 15.21 8.06 25.19
N ASP A 111 14.59 9.14 25.65
CA ASP A 111 13.13 9.17 25.91
C ASP A 111 12.36 9.00 24.62
N LEU A 112 12.75 9.66 23.54
CA LEU A 112 12.12 9.52 22.22
C LEU A 112 12.24 8.10 21.69
N GLU A 113 13.39 7.45 21.85
CA GLU A 113 13.59 6.05 21.47
C GLU A 113 12.70 5.10 22.30
N VAL A 114 12.59 5.33 23.60
CA VAL A 114 11.74 4.52 24.50
C VAL A 114 10.27 4.67 24.11
N VAL A 115 9.80 5.91 23.91
CA VAL A 115 8.42 6.16 23.49
C VAL A 115 8.17 5.52 22.11
N THR A 116 9.09 5.67 21.17
CA THR A 116 8.96 5.06 19.84
C THR A 116 8.74 3.54 19.96
N ARG A 117 9.59 2.86 20.74
CA ARG A 117 9.50 1.41 20.92
C ARG A 117 8.20 0.97 21.59
N SER A 118 7.61 1.80 22.43
CA SER A 118 6.36 1.49 23.12
C SER A 118 5.15 1.38 22.18
N PHE A 119 5.28 1.85 20.94
CA PHE A 119 4.23 1.74 19.94
C PHE A 119 4.11 0.34 19.32
N VAL A 120 5.14 -0.49 19.44
CA VAL A 120 5.15 -1.84 18.86
C VAL A 120 4.15 -2.74 19.60
N GLY A 121 3.33 -3.47 18.83
CA GLY A 121 2.34 -4.41 19.36
C GLY A 121 0.96 -4.21 18.76
N GLU A 122 0.01 -4.99 19.28
CA GLU A 122 -1.41 -4.90 18.93
C GLU A 122 -2.05 -3.71 19.64
N ARG A 123 -2.87 -2.97 18.93
CA ARG A 123 -3.50 -1.73 19.42
C ARG A 123 -4.92 -1.62 18.88
N ILE A 124 -5.78 -0.93 19.64
CA ILE A 124 -7.09 -0.48 19.15
C ILE A 124 -6.93 0.97 18.70
N GLN A 125 -7.34 1.26 17.49
CA GLN A 125 -7.24 2.61 16.91
C GLN A 125 -8.63 3.09 16.50
N GLN A 126 -9.02 4.28 16.95
CA GLN A 126 -10.24 4.92 16.49
C GLN A 126 -10.00 5.47 15.06
N VAL A 127 -10.94 5.18 14.15
CA VAL A 127 -10.85 5.66 12.77
C VAL A 127 -11.06 7.18 12.77
N PRO A 128 -10.15 7.97 12.15
CA PRO A 128 -10.33 9.42 12.15
C PRO A 128 -11.53 9.84 11.30
N ILE A 129 -12.19 10.91 11.73
CA ILE A 129 -13.38 11.42 11.02
C ILE A 129 -13.04 11.85 9.57
N PHE A 130 -11.83 12.39 9.36
CA PHE A 130 -11.35 12.71 8.02
C PHE A 130 -10.76 11.46 7.35
N SER A 131 -11.67 10.51 7.01
CA SER A 131 -11.28 9.26 6.33
C SER A 131 -12.32 8.86 5.28
N ALA A 132 -11.94 7.91 4.43
CA ALA A 132 -12.82 7.37 3.39
C ALA A 132 -13.68 6.21 3.87
N VAL A 133 -13.59 5.82 5.15
CA VAL A 133 -14.39 4.77 5.76
C VAL A 133 -15.86 5.17 5.72
N LYS A 134 -16.73 4.20 5.47
CA LYS A 134 -18.19 4.43 5.44
C LYS A 134 -18.84 4.00 6.74
N VAL A 135 -19.71 4.85 7.26
CA VAL A 135 -20.61 4.55 8.37
C VAL A 135 -22.03 4.88 7.87
N ASP A 136 -22.95 3.97 8.03
CA ASP A 136 -24.33 4.10 7.54
C ASP A 136 -24.43 4.45 6.04
N GLY A 137 -23.50 3.89 5.24
CA GLY A 137 -23.47 4.08 3.79
C GLY A 137 -22.78 5.34 3.31
N GLU A 138 -22.42 6.26 4.22
CA GLU A 138 -21.81 7.53 3.89
C GLU A 138 -20.36 7.61 4.42
N ARG A 139 -19.49 8.28 3.67
CA ARG A 139 -18.06 8.39 4.06
C ARG A 139 -17.86 9.37 5.23
N LEU A 140 -17.02 9.01 6.18
CA LEU A 140 -16.78 9.79 7.39
C LEU A 140 -16.38 11.25 7.10
N TYR A 141 -15.55 11.50 6.08
CA TYR A 141 -15.14 12.87 5.76
C TYR A 141 -16.34 13.79 5.37
N ARG A 142 -17.49 13.22 4.96
CA ARG A 142 -18.70 14.03 4.69
C ARG A 142 -19.33 14.49 5.99
N TYR A 143 -19.42 13.59 6.99
CA TYR A 143 -19.88 13.97 8.33
C TYR A 143 -19.04 15.12 8.88
N ALA A 144 -17.70 15.03 8.74
CA ALA A 144 -16.79 16.08 9.19
C ALA A 144 -17.10 17.42 8.51
N ARG A 145 -17.25 17.44 7.18
CA ARG A 145 -17.51 18.66 6.40
C ARG A 145 -18.87 19.30 6.70
N GLU A 146 -19.84 18.48 7.06
CA GLU A 146 -21.21 18.93 7.36
C GLU A 146 -21.41 19.20 8.87
N GLY A 147 -20.38 18.99 9.68
CA GLY A 147 -20.45 19.18 11.12
C GLY A 147 -21.45 18.24 11.81
N ARG A 148 -21.65 17.05 11.25
CA ARG A 148 -22.56 16.05 11.81
C ARG A 148 -21.85 15.09 12.72
N ASP A 149 -22.47 14.80 13.86
CA ASP A 149 -21.96 13.78 14.80
C ASP A 149 -22.09 12.38 14.20
N VAL A 150 -21.10 11.55 14.47
CA VAL A 150 -21.07 10.14 14.07
C VAL A 150 -20.22 9.34 15.03
N ASN A 151 -20.66 8.13 15.35
CA ASN A 151 -19.85 7.22 16.16
C ASN A 151 -18.69 6.71 15.29
N LEU A 152 -17.48 7.07 15.66
CA LEU A 152 -16.27 6.66 14.95
C LEU A 152 -15.96 5.20 15.27
N PRO A 153 -15.86 4.33 14.24
CA PRO A 153 -15.54 2.93 14.50
C PRO A 153 -14.12 2.75 15.01
N GLU A 154 -13.92 1.70 15.77
CA GLU A 154 -12.59 1.27 16.20
C GLU A 154 -12.14 0.10 15.33
N ARG A 155 -10.83 -0.08 15.21
CA ARG A 155 -10.24 -1.23 14.54
C ARG A 155 -8.98 -1.70 15.25
N GLU A 156 -8.76 -2.99 15.18
CA GLU A 156 -7.52 -3.59 15.62
C GLU A 156 -6.45 -3.32 14.57
N ILE A 157 -5.29 -2.89 15.03
CA ILE A 157 -4.10 -2.69 14.20
C ILE A 157 -2.89 -3.32 14.89
N THR A 158 -1.85 -3.56 14.12
CA THR A 158 -0.56 -4.00 14.66
C THR A 158 0.54 -3.08 14.15
N VAL A 159 1.35 -2.59 15.07
CA VAL A 159 2.61 -1.93 14.75
C VAL A 159 3.69 -3.01 14.91
N TYR A 160 4.26 -3.47 13.81
CA TYR A 160 5.29 -4.53 13.82
C TYR A 160 6.66 -3.96 14.18
N GLU A 161 6.94 -2.75 13.71
CA GLU A 161 8.19 -2.03 14.00
C GLU A 161 7.91 -0.55 14.16
N ALA A 162 8.63 0.08 15.08
CA ALA A 162 8.67 1.53 15.22
C ALA A 162 10.13 1.91 15.50
N ILE A 163 10.72 2.73 14.63
CA ILE A 163 12.15 3.05 14.67
C ILE A 163 12.29 4.58 14.71
N TYR A 164 12.94 5.09 15.75
CA TYR A 164 13.29 6.50 15.86
C TYR A 164 14.39 6.81 14.81
N ARG A 165 14.15 7.85 14.01
CA ARG A 165 15.06 8.25 12.93
C ARG A 165 15.78 9.58 13.18
N GLY A 166 15.26 10.39 14.09
CA GLY A 166 15.92 11.65 14.45
C GLY A 166 15.00 12.71 14.98
N LEU A 167 15.61 13.76 15.49
CA LEU A 167 14.95 14.97 15.99
C LEU A 167 15.52 16.16 15.24
N SER A 168 14.66 17.02 14.73
CA SER A 168 15.01 18.27 14.09
C SER A 168 14.11 19.39 14.60
N ILE A 169 14.32 20.60 14.13
CA ILE A 169 13.48 21.75 14.45
C ILE A 169 12.91 22.28 13.14
N ASP A 170 11.61 22.51 13.14
CA ASP A 170 10.93 23.18 12.01
C ASP A 170 11.46 24.62 11.93
N GLU A 171 12.08 24.99 10.82
CA GLU A 171 12.72 26.31 10.64
C GLU A 171 11.70 27.45 10.63
N GLU A 172 10.48 27.20 10.21
CA GLU A 172 9.44 28.23 10.09
C GLU A 172 8.68 28.42 11.41
N MET A 173 8.29 27.34 12.04
CA MET A 173 7.43 27.35 13.24
C MET A 173 8.21 27.23 14.54
N GLY A 174 9.45 26.78 14.48
CA GLY A 174 10.30 26.58 15.67
C GLY A 174 9.97 25.33 16.49
N PHE A 175 9.01 24.50 16.05
CA PHE A 175 8.61 23.31 16.79
C PHE A 175 9.60 22.15 16.60
N PRO A 176 9.79 21.29 17.62
CA PRO A 176 10.54 20.05 17.45
C PRO A 176 9.77 19.10 16.51
N VAL A 177 10.52 18.44 15.63
CA VAL A 177 9.99 17.45 14.69
C VAL A 177 10.70 16.12 14.91
N VAL A 178 9.96 15.08 15.26
CA VAL A 178 10.48 13.73 15.49
C VAL A 178 10.18 12.87 14.27
N SER A 179 11.22 12.30 13.67
CA SER A 179 11.07 11.37 12.54
C SER A 179 10.99 9.94 13.05
N VAL A 180 9.91 9.25 12.71
CA VAL A 180 9.67 7.85 13.11
C VAL A 180 9.30 7.03 11.89
N GLU A 181 9.94 5.87 11.77
CA GLU A 181 9.58 4.89 10.73
C GLU A 181 8.73 3.80 11.36
N PHE A 182 7.57 3.51 10.76
CA PHE A 182 6.62 2.52 11.23
C PHE A 182 6.41 1.41 10.19
N LEU A 183 6.43 0.15 10.60
CA LEU A 183 5.89 -0.97 9.83
C LEU A 183 4.58 -1.40 10.48
N VAL A 184 3.47 -1.32 9.75
CA VAL A 184 2.13 -1.48 10.32
C VAL A 184 1.25 -2.40 9.47
N SER A 185 0.23 -2.97 10.12
CA SER A 185 -0.84 -3.72 9.45
C SER A 185 -1.67 -2.79 8.55
N SER A 186 -2.39 -3.39 7.61
CA SER A 186 -3.30 -2.66 6.73
C SER A 186 -4.38 -1.92 7.55
N GLY A 187 -4.79 -0.76 7.07
CA GLY A 187 -5.83 0.02 7.71
C GLY A 187 -5.37 0.92 8.86
N THR A 188 -4.09 0.90 9.21
CA THR A 188 -3.52 1.78 10.24
C THR A 188 -3.46 3.21 9.73
N TYR A 189 -3.93 4.16 10.55
CA TYR A 189 -3.82 5.60 10.30
C TYR A 189 -2.59 6.14 11.03
N ILE A 190 -1.55 6.49 10.28
CA ILE A 190 -0.30 7.02 10.85
C ILE A 190 -0.55 8.39 11.52
N ARG A 191 -1.50 9.17 11.01
CA ARG A 191 -1.89 10.45 11.61
C ARG A 191 -2.35 10.29 13.07
N VAL A 192 -3.10 9.23 13.36
CA VAL A 192 -3.53 8.90 14.72
C VAL A 192 -2.31 8.51 15.59
N LEU A 193 -1.39 7.70 15.04
CA LEU A 193 -0.16 7.34 15.76
C LEU A 193 0.69 8.59 16.06
N ALA A 194 0.72 9.57 15.16
CA ALA A 194 1.46 10.82 15.36
C ALA A 194 0.86 11.63 16.54
N GLU A 195 -0.47 11.74 16.59
CA GLU A 195 -1.15 12.42 17.70
C GLU A 195 -0.90 11.68 19.03
N GLU A 196 -1.04 10.35 19.03
CA GLU A 196 -0.77 9.52 20.20
C GLU A 196 0.68 9.63 20.66
N PHE A 197 1.62 9.79 19.72
CA PHE A 197 3.04 9.98 20.02
C PHE A 197 3.27 11.25 20.84
N GLY A 198 2.67 12.36 20.42
CA GLY A 198 2.72 13.60 21.20
C GLY A 198 2.12 13.42 22.59
N ARG A 199 0.95 12.79 22.65
CA ARG A 199 0.26 12.53 23.94
C ARG A 199 1.15 11.71 24.89
N ALA A 200 1.87 10.71 24.36
CA ALA A 200 2.81 9.90 25.16
C ALA A 200 3.98 10.73 25.70
N LEU A 201 4.32 11.83 25.03
CA LEU A 201 5.36 12.77 25.46
C LEU A 201 4.81 13.94 26.31
N GLY A 202 3.49 13.96 26.58
CA GLY A 202 2.83 15.02 27.34
C GLY A 202 2.64 16.31 26.54
N CYS A 203 2.53 16.23 25.22
CA CYS A 203 2.28 17.39 24.38
C CYS A 203 1.32 17.05 23.22
N PHE A 204 0.79 18.07 22.57
CA PHE A 204 0.01 17.91 21.34
C PHE A 204 0.94 17.68 20.16
N ALA A 205 0.48 16.97 19.14
CA ALA A 205 1.26 16.67 17.94
C ALA A 205 0.35 16.39 16.74
N HIS A 206 0.94 16.44 15.56
CA HIS A 206 0.30 16.05 14.31
C HIS A 206 1.33 15.52 13.32
N ALA A 207 0.89 14.79 12.30
CA ALA A 207 1.76 14.34 11.21
C ALA A 207 2.09 15.54 10.30
N ARG A 208 3.35 15.98 10.33
CA ARG A 208 3.86 17.09 9.50
C ARG A 208 4.10 16.62 8.07
N SER A 209 4.71 15.46 7.92
CA SER A 209 4.91 14.81 6.63
C SER A 209 4.71 13.31 6.77
N LEU A 210 4.36 12.67 5.67
CA LEU A 210 4.14 11.22 5.65
C LEU A 210 4.58 10.67 4.30
N ARG A 211 5.52 9.73 4.33
CA ARG A 211 5.99 9.07 3.11
C ARG A 211 5.83 7.56 3.24
N ARG A 212 5.07 6.95 2.35
CA ARG A 212 4.96 5.49 2.31
C ARG A 212 6.17 4.91 1.58
N LEU A 213 7.02 4.19 2.31
CA LEU A 213 8.26 3.59 1.79
C LEU A 213 8.02 2.24 1.13
N ALA A 214 6.99 1.50 1.61
CA ALA A 214 6.68 0.17 1.06
C ALA A 214 5.21 -0.19 1.25
N ALA A 215 4.72 -1.07 0.38
CA ALA A 215 3.41 -1.72 0.47
C ALA A 215 3.58 -3.18 0.04
N GLY A 216 3.60 -4.10 1.01
CA GLY A 216 3.96 -5.50 0.77
C GLY A 216 5.36 -5.61 0.20
N PRO A 217 5.52 -6.32 -0.93
CA PRO A 217 6.84 -6.48 -1.55
C PRO A 217 7.30 -5.27 -2.38
N LEU A 218 6.45 -4.26 -2.53
CA LEU A 218 6.74 -3.08 -3.37
C LEU A 218 7.41 -2.00 -2.53
N VAL A 219 8.58 -1.53 -2.96
CA VAL A 219 9.38 -0.52 -2.24
C VAL A 219 9.58 0.73 -3.11
N ILE A 220 9.90 1.83 -2.45
CA ILE A 220 10.00 3.16 -3.08
C ILE A 220 11.02 3.19 -4.24
N GLU A 221 12.09 2.42 -4.14
CA GLU A 221 13.13 2.34 -5.17
C GLU A 221 12.62 1.74 -6.50
N GLN A 222 11.48 1.09 -6.46
CA GLN A 222 10.83 0.47 -7.64
C GLN A 222 9.78 1.39 -8.26
N SER A 223 9.57 2.56 -7.69
CA SER A 223 8.52 3.48 -8.14
C SER A 223 9.00 4.40 -9.25
N VAL A 224 8.06 4.88 -10.04
CA VAL A 224 8.28 5.89 -11.07
C VAL A 224 7.47 7.13 -10.74
N ALA A 225 8.06 8.30 -10.96
CA ALA A 225 7.31 9.55 -10.79
C ALA A 225 6.23 9.65 -11.90
N LEU A 226 5.10 10.23 -11.54
CA LEU A 226 3.99 10.37 -12.50
C LEU A 226 4.36 11.26 -13.69
N ASP A 227 5.18 12.27 -13.45
CA ASP A 227 5.65 13.17 -14.51
C ASP A 227 6.59 12.46 -15.48
N ASP A 228 7.51 11.61 -14.96
CA ASP A 228 8.39 10.78 -15.81
C ASP A 228 7.56 9.85 -16.71
N LEU A 229 6.46 9.31 -16.16
CA LEU A 229 5.56 8.46 -16.92
C LEU A 229 4.87 9.24 -18.06
N PHE A 230 4.46 10.49 -17.79
CA PHE A 230 3.88 11.37 -18.80
C PHE A 230 4.92 11.78 -19.86
N ASP A 231 6.14 12.05 -19.46
CA ASP A 231 7.23 12.38 -20.40
C ASP A 231 7.52 11.20 -21.34
N ALA A 232 7.59 9.98 -20.79
CA ALA A 232 7.72 8.77 -21.58
C ALA A 232 6.53 8.58 -22.55
N PHE A 233 5.32 8.87 -22.10
CA PHE A 233 4.11 8.80 -22.92
C PHE A 233 4.18 9.80 -24.08
N ASN A 234 4.55 11.04 -23.82
CA ASN A 234 4.69 12.09 -24.84
C ASN A 234 5.79 11.73 -25.85
N ALA A 235 6.92 11.18 -25.37
CA ALA A 235 8.04 10.77 -26.23
C ALA A 235 7.67 9.59 -27.16
N LEU A 236 6.59 8.89 -26.86
CA LEU A 236 6.06 7.78 -27.68
C LEU A 236 4.82 8.19 -28.49
N ASP A 237 4.71 9.46 -28.83
CA ASP A 237 3.59 10.03 -29.61
C ASP A 237 2.23 9.81 -28.93
N ARG A 238 2.23 9.72 -27.61
CA ARG A 238 1.05 9.49 -26.78
C ARG A 238 0.34 8.16 -27.11
N ASP A 239 1.12 7.15 -27.50
CA ASP A 239 0.61 5.81 -27.82
C ASP A 239 0.68 4.91 -26.55
N PRO A 240 -0.47 4.58 -25.95
CA PRO A 240 -0.48 3.78 -24.71
C PRO A 240 -0.02 2.33 -24.91
N ILE A 241 -0.14 1.80 -26.13
CA ILE A 241 0.32 0.42 -26.42
C ILE A 241 1.84 0.39 -26.41
N ARG A 242 2.48 1.37 -27.06
CA ARG A 242 3.95 1.51 -27.06
C ARG A 242 4.47 1.76 -25.65
N LEU A 243 3.79 2.60 -24.87
CA LEU A 243 4.18 2.87 -23.48
C LEU A 243 4.11 1.58 -22.66
N ARG A 244 2.99 0.86 -22.66
CA ARG A 244 2.85 -0.39 -21.89
C ARG A 244 3.91 -1.42 -22.25
N ARG A 245 4.22 -1.52 -23.55
CA ARG A 245 5.27 -2.44 -24.02
C ARG A 245 6.62 -2.05 -23.41
N ARG A 246 7.00 -0.79 -23.51
CA ARG A 246 8.25 -0.27 -22.95
C ARG A 246 8.34 -0.55 -21.44
N LEU A 247 7.29 -0.18 -20.68
CA LEU A 247 7.24 -0.36 -19.23
C LEU A 247 7.30 -1.84 -18.81
N ALA A 248 6.82 -2.75 -19.66
CA ALA A 248 6.93 -4.19 -19.42
C ALA A 248 8.34 -4.70 -19.73
N GLU A 249 8.96 -4.20 -20.81
CA GLU A 249 10.30 -4.60 -21.25
C GLU A 249 11.39 -4.12 -20.27
N ASP A 250 11.23 -2.93 -19.70
CA ASP A 250 12.20 -2.37 -18.73
C ASP A 250 11.91 -2.80 -17.27
N GLY A 251 10.84 -3.57 -17.04
CA GLY A 251 10.48 -4.10 -15.73
C GLY A 251 9.76 -3.13 -14.82
N THR A 252 9.39 -1.95 -15.31
CA THR A 252 8.61 -0.96 -14.52
C THR A 252 7.22 -1.48 -14.21
N VAL A 253 6.59 -2.19 -15.17
CA VAL A 253 5.34 -2.91 -14.93
C VAL A 253 5.67 -4.30 -14.42
N ARG A 254 5.14 -4.62 -13.25
CA ARG A 254 5.33 -5.90 -12.55
C ARG A 254 4.21 -6.87 -12.90
N SER A 255 4.54 -8.15 -13.02
CA SER A 255 3.55 -9.21 -13.21
C SER A 255 2.85 -9.56 -11.90
N LEU A 256 1.62 -10.06 -11.99
CA LEU A 256 0.92 -10.56 -10.79
C LEU A 256 1.67 -11.73 -10.13
N ALA A 257 2.31 -12.60 -10.92
CA ALA A 257 3.08 -13.71 -10.37
C ALA A 257 4.19 -13.19 -9.43
N SER A 258 4.90 -12.13 -9.85
CA SER A 258 5.95 -11.55 -9.00
C SER A 258 5.40 -10.89 -7.72
N MET A 259 4.18 -10.36 -7.79
CA MET A 259 3.53 -9.73 -6.62
C MET A 259 3.22 -10.74 -5.52
N PHE A 260 2.93 -11.99 -5.89
CA PHE A 260 2.53 -13.04 -4.96
C PHE A 260 3.59 -14.16 -4.86
N ALA A 261 4.84 -13.88 -5.25
CA ALA A 261 5.94 -14.85 -5.23
C ALA A 261 6.24 -15.39 -3.81
N GLY A 262 5.84 -14.68 -2.76
CA GLY A 262 5.96 -15.14 -1.37
C GLY A 262 4.87 -16.13 -0.93
N TRP A 263 3.83 -16.34 -1.75
CA TRP A 263 2.72 -17.24 -1.41
C TRP A 263 3.03 -18.68 -1.83
N ARG A 264 2.36 -19.65 -1.18
CA ARG A 264 2.47 -21.06 -1.57
C ARG A 264 1.95 -21.24 -2.99
N SER A 265 2.79 -21.77 -3.87
CA SER A 265 2.52 -21.81 -5.31
C SER A 265 2.50 -23.25 -5.82
N ILE A 266 1.50 -23.52 -6.67
CA ILE A 266 1.37 -24.79 -7.38
C ILE A 266 1.52 -24.49 -8.86
N VAL A 267 2.43 -25.21 -9.52
CA VAL A 267 2.67 -25.07 -10.96
C VAL A 267 1.93 -26.19 -11.69
N PHE A 268 1.26 -25.82 -12.75
CA PHE A 268 0.50 -26.71 -13.63
C PHE A 268 1.07 -26.67 -15.03
N ASP A 269 0.89 -27.74 -15.79
CA ASP A 269 1.09 -27.70 -17.23
C ASP A 269 -0.04 -26.88 -17.91
N ARG A 270 0.09 -26.73 -19.21
CA ARG A 270 -0.84 -25.86 -19.95
C ARG A 270 -2.27 -26.42 -20.00
N GLU A 271 -2.42 -27.74 -20.06
CA GLU A 271 -3.74 -28.40 -20.14
C GLU A 271 -4.50 -28.18 -18.83
N ASP A 272 -3.86 -28.49 -17.70
CA ASP A 272 -4.44 -28.31 -16.38
C ASP A 272 -4.67 -26.82 -16.06
N ALA A 273 -3.74 -25.94 -16.46
CA ALA A 273 -3.91 -24.49 -16.30
C ALA A 273 -5.13 -23.98 -17.10
N LEU A 274 -5.36 -24.55 -18.28
CA LEU A 274 -6.54 -24.20 -19.09
C LEU A 274 -7.83 -24.63 -18.41
N ASP A 275 -7.85 -25.83 -17.81
CA ASP A 275 -9.00 -26.28 -17.03
C ASP A 275 -9.26 -25.38 -15.83
N LEU A 276 -8.22 -24.98 -15.09
CA LEU A 276 -8.36 -24.02 -13.99
C LEU A 276 -8.88 -22.67 -14.49
N ALA A 277 -8.42 -22.19 -15.65
CA ALA A 277 -8.89 -20.92 -16.23
C ALA A 277 -10.37 -20.99 -16.64
N TYR A 278 -10.87 -22.18 -16.96
CA TYR A 278 -12.31 -22.41 -17.20
C TYR A 278 -13.09 -22.63 -15.89
N GLY A 279 -12.42 -22.64 -14.75
CA GLY A 279 -13.06 -22.89 -13.44
C GLY A 279 -13.28 -24.37 -13.13
N ARG A 280 -12.65 -25.26 -13.90
CA ARG A 280 -12.74 -26.71 -13.67
C ARG A 280 -11.84 -27.16 -12.52
N LYS A 281 -12.15 -28.31 -11.95
CA LYS A 281 -11.32 -28.95 -10.91
C LYS A 281 -10.14 -29.69 -11.56
N VAL A 282 -8.96 -29.60 -10.93
CA VAL A 282 -7.78 -30.36 -11.34
C VAL A 282 -7.34 -31.24 -10.17
N PRO A 283 -7.04 -32.54 -10.39
CA PRO A 283 -6.57 -33.42 -9.32
C PRO A 283 -5.27 -32.95 -8.67
N VAL A 284 -5.12 -33.14 -7.35
CA VAL A 284 -3.96 -32.63 -6.58
C VAL A 284 -2.63 -33.25 -7.02
N ASP A 285 -2.64 -34.45 -7.57
CA ASP A 285 -1.44 -35.13 -8.06
C ASP A 285 -0.92 -34.54 -9.38
N ARG A 286 -1.66 -33.69 -10.03
CA ARG A 286 -1.25 -33.00 -11.26
C ARG A 286 -0.50 -31.68 -11.02
N GLY A 287 -0.64 -31.12 -9.82
CA GLY A 287 0.04 -29.87 -9.45
C GLY A 287 1.40 -30.13 -8.83
N ARG A 288 2.41 -29.35 -9.23
CA ARG A 288 3.75 -29.44 -8.66
C ARG A 288 3.98 -28.28 -7.69
N LEU A 289 4.17 -28.58 -6.41
CA LEU A 289 4.45 -27.58 -5.39
C LEU A 289 5.82 -26.94 -5.67
N LEU A 290 5.86 -25.62 -5.79
CA LEU A 290 7.11 -24.87 -5.72
C LEU A 290 7.58 -24.82 -4.27
N SER A 291 8.91 -24.96 -4.06
CA SER A 291 9.52 -24.93 -2.75
C SER A 291 8.99 -23.76 -1.92
N SER A 292 8.66 -24.06 -0.65
CA SER A 292 8.05 -23.10 0.25
C SER A 292 8.78 -21.76 0.29
N PRO A 293 8.08 -20.68 0.18
CA PRO A 293 8.70 -19.37 0.37
C PRO A 293 9.18 -19.21 1.80
N ARG A 294 10.17 -18.36 1.98
CA ARG A 294 10.53 -17.84 3.31
C ARG A 294 9.26 -17.32 3.98
N LYS A 295 9.16 -17.53 5.28
CA LYS A 295 8.05 -16.98 6.08
C LYS A 295 7.89 -15.49 5.77
N CYS A 296 7.08 -15.17 4.78
CA CYS A 296 6.57 -13.82 4.65
C CYS A 296 5.44 -13.71 5.66
N ALA A 297 5.72 -13.03 6.74
CA ALA A 297 4.71 -12.70 7.71
C ALA A 297 3.61 -11.89 7.02
N SER A 298 2.40 -12.29 7.26
CA SER A 298 1.17 -11.56 7.04
C SER A 298 0.46 -11.76 5.70
N ASN A 299 -0.78 -12.10 5.84
CA ASN A 299 -1.93 -11.94 4.95
C ASN A 299 -2.11 -12.98 3.84
N GLU A 300 -1.64 -14.22 4.05
CA GLU A 300 -2.31 -15.34 3.40
C GLU A 300 -3.71 -15.46 4.01
N GLU A 301 -4.75 -15.26 3.22
CA GLU A 301 -6.06 -15.81 3.59
C GLU A 301 -5.82 -17.32 3.83
N ASP A 302 -6.14 -17.81 4.99
CA ASP A 302 -5.80 -19.19 5.40
C ASP A 302 -6.12 -20.20 4.30
N GLY A 303 -5.10 -20.88 3.82
CA GLY A 303 -5.23 -21.94 2.82
C GLY A 303 -5.26 -21.49 1.36
N LEU A 304 -5.10 -20.21 1.06
CA LEU A 304 -5.13 -19.73 -0.33
C LEU A 304 -3.79 -19.99 -1.03
N LEU A 305 -3.85 -20.54 -2.24
CA LEU A 305 -2.70 -20.93 -3.05
C LEU A 305 -2.66 -20.09 -4.33
N THR A 306 -1.44 -19.84 -4.85
CA THR A 306 -1.27 -19.31 -6.20
C THR A 306 -1.10 -20.45 -7.19
N PHE A 307 -1.88 -20.42 -8.26
CA PHE A 307 -1.81 -21.40 -9.34
C PHE A 307 -1.08 -20.78 -10.53
N LEU A 308 0.03 -21.37 -10.91
CA LEU A 308 0.93 -20.85 -11.94
C LEU A 308 0.98 -21.77 -13.14
N CYS A 309 1.15 -21.19 -14.32
CA CYS A 309 1.56 -21.90 -15.52
C CYS A 309 2.79 -21.17 -16.08
N GLU A 310 3.91 -21.86 -16.12
CA GLU A 310 5.21 -21.23 -16.37
C GLU A 310 5.44 -20.13 -15.33
N ASP A 311 5.66 -18.88 -15.74
CA ASP A 311 5.88 -17.72 -14.89
C ASP A 311 4.63 -16.83 -14.70
N ARG A 312 3.45 -17.34 -15.08
CA ARG A 312 2.20 -16.57 -15.05
C ARG A 312 1.25 -17.04 -13.98
N LEU A 313 0.65 -16.09 -13.29
CA LEU A 313 -0.42 -16.35 -12.32
C LEU A 313 -1.73 -16.63 -13.08
N VAL A 314 -2.19 -17.87 -13.02
CA VAL A 314 -3.44 -18.32 -13.65
C VAL A 314 -4.61 -17.95 -12.75
N ALA A 315 -4.52 -18.33 -11.46
CA ALA A 315 -5.62 -18.17 -10.51
C ALA A 315 -5.11 -18.17 -9.07
N PHE A 316 -5.97 -17.71 -8.15
CA PHE A 316 -5.91 -18.09 -6.75
C PHE A 316 -6.90 -19.24 -6.53
N GLY A 317 -6.55 -20.15 -5.65
CA GLY A 317 -7.40 -21.28 -5.34
C GLY A 317 -7.02 -21.98 -4.04
N PHE A 318 -7.59 -23.14 -3.80
CA PHE A 318 -7.43 -23.92 -2.57
C PHE A 318 -7.60 -25.41 -2.87
N VAL A 319 -7.29 -26.25 -1.90
CA VAL A 319 -7.51 -27.69 -1.99
C VAL A 319 -8.88 -28.02 -1.40
N GLU A 320 -9.69 -28.77 -2.17
CA GLU A 320 -10.98 -29.32 -1.71
C GLU A 320 -11.00 -30.83 -1.98
N GLY A 321 -10.80 -31.60 -0.93
CA GLY A 321 -10.68 -33.06 -1.03
C GLY A 321 -9.46 -33.46 -1.87
N ARG A 322 -9.67 -34.10 -3.01
CA ARG A 322 -8.60 -34.55 -3.92
C ARG A 322 -8.40 -33.61 -5.12
N TYR A 323 -8.92 -32.39 -5.04
CA TYR A 323 -8.91 -31.46 -6.18
C TYR A 323 -8.46 -30.08 -5.78
N TYR A 324 -7.78 -29.39 -6.71
CA TYR A 324 -7.58 -27.96 -6.67
C TYR A 324 -8.85 -27.28 -7.20
N ARG A 325 -9.30 -26.25 -6.50
CA ARG A 325 -10.47 -25.43 -6.85
C ARG A 325 -10.05 -23.98 -6.99
N VAL A 326 -10.60 -23.32 -7.98
CA VAL A 326 -10.31 -21.90 -8.25
C VAL A 326 -11.22 -21.02 -7.40
N LYS A 327 -10.64 -19.99 -6.77
CA LYS A 327 -11.36 -18.90 -6.11
C LYS A 327 -11.43 -17.66 -7.01
N ARG A 328 -10.35 -17.34 -7.72
CA ARG A 328 -10.27 -16.15 -8.59
C ARG A 328 -9.34 -16.41 -9.76
N VAL A 329 -9.83 -16.24 -10.98
CA VAL A 329 -9.05 -16.40 -12.21
C VAL A 329 -8.48 -15.05 -12.67
N PHE A 330 -7.24 -15.04 -13.16
CA PHE A 330 -6.54 -13.85 -13.67
C PHE A 330 -6.19 -13.96 -15.15
N LEU A 331 -6.02 -15.18 -15.69
CA LEU A 331 -5.76 -15.40 -17.13
C LEU A 331 -6.98 -16.03 -17.79
N GLU A 332 -7.34 -15.49 -18.95
CA GLU A 332 -8.39 -16.12 -19.75
C GLU A 332 -7.83 -17.33 -20.52
N PRO A 333 -8.70 -18.31 -20.84
CA PRO A 333 -8.28 -19.46 -21.64
C PRO A 333 -7.59 -19.07 -22.96
N ALA A 334 -8.02 -17.97 -23.58
CA ALA A 334 -7.42 -17.47 -24.81
C ALA A 334 -5.94 -17.11 -24.65
N ASP A 335 -5.56 -16.57 -23.47
CA ASP A 335 -4.15 -16.20 -23.20
C ASP A 335 -3.25 -17.44 -23.11
N LEU A 336 -3.80 -18.54 -22.59
CA LEU A 336 -3.07 -19.81 -22.49
C LEU A 336 -2.97 -20.51 -23.86
N LYS A 337 -3.96 -20.36 -24.73
CA LYS A 337 -3.98 -20.96 -26.07
C LYS A 337 -3.00 -20.32 -27.05
N THR A 338 -2.80 -19.01 -26.94
CA THR A 338 -1.93 -18.25 -27.88
C THR A 338 -0.44 -18.36 -27.57
N PHE A 339 -0.07 -19.09 -26.53
CA PHE A 339 1.32 -19.22 -26.09
C PHE A 339 2.13 -20.08 -27.09
N LYS A 340 3.06 -19.46 -27.79
CA LYS A 340 4.16 -20.19 -28.43
C LYS A 340 5.20 -20.41 -27.33
N GLY A 341 5.28 -21.62 -26.81
CA GLY A 341 6.30 -21.99 -25.84
C GLY A 341 7.68 -21.63 -26.38
N SER A 342 8.47 -20.96 -25.56
CA SER A 342 9.91 -20.90 -25.82
C SER A 342 10.40 -22.34 -25.68
N SER A 343 10.69 -22.96 -26.80
CA SER A 343 11.38 -24.27 -26.78
C SER A 343 12.68 -24.06 -26.03
N CYS A 344 12.93 -24.85 -24.98
CA CYS A 344 14.25 -24.96 -24.35
C CYS A 344 15.28 -25.43 -25.35
#